data_175a26c3de983808fded37e90db050a8
#
_entry.id   175a26c3de983808fded37e90db050a8
#
_cell.length_a   1.000
_cell.length_b   1.000
_cell.length_c   1.000
_cell.angle_alpha   90.00
_cell.angle_beta   90.00
_cell.angle_gamma   90.00
#
_symmetry.space_group_name_H-M   'P 1'
#
loop_
_entity.id
_entity.type
_entity.pdbx_description
1 polymer ?
#
loop_
_entity_poly.entity_id
_entity_poly.type
_entity_poly.pdbx_seq_one_letter_code
_entity_poly.pdbx_strand_id
1 'polypeptide(L)'
;MTVGYSRVADLNSYFNNIYADAVFTLREQTLGVRLVKKFTDGRGDQTRTLTSYPSVTPVEVAETEDFAAPTRFDKSLLATLTPIEEMAQIILTDRRIETDQQDAASDASIELGAGLADKVDTNILGNFNSLTGGTVGASGSTMTWSYFYAAASIMRKNKVPRPWYCVMHPYHYHDLGVAAATGATVTNAPQFQDEVMRQWYVGTIAGVDLFIDGNCEEDGTDAYSAIFNPSAMAFDLRRDYRMERERDASKRAWELNSTLLYAHGVWRPTWGVQIIADVTTPV
;
A
#
# COMPACT_ATOMS: atom_id res chain seq x y z
N MET A 1 2.38 -47.27 32.43
CA MET A 1 1.86 -46.43 31.31
C MET A 1 1.73 -45.00 31.79
N THR A 2 2.65 -44.16 31.41
CA THR A 2 2.54 -42.71 31.68
C THR A 2 1.54 -42.13 30.69
N VAL A 3 0.38 -41.75 31.18
CA VAL A 3 -0.61 -41.04 30.38
C VAL A 3 -0.02 -39.68 30.09
N GLY A 4 0.34 -39.43 28.85
CA GLY A 4 0.86 -38.14 28.38
C GLY A 4 -0.29 -37.11 28.31
N TYR A 5 -0.38 -36.27 29.33
CA TYR A 5 -1.26 -35.09 29.28
C TYR A 5 -0.53 -34.01 28.51
N SER A 6 -1.15 -33.49 27.43
CA SER A 6 -0.73 -32.22 26.80
C SER A 6 -0.80 -31.09 27.82
N ARG A 7 0.34 -30.54 28.19
CA ARG A 7 0.41 -29.49 29.21
C ARG A 7 0.04 -28.14 28.58
N VAL A 8 -0.49 -27.22 29.38
CA VAL A 8 -0.77 -25.81 28.98
C VAL A 8 0.48 -25.14 28.43
N ALA A 9 1.69 -25.55 28.84
CA ALA A 9 2.95 -25.04 28.31
C ALA A 9 3.15 -25.38 26.82
N ASP A 10 2.70 -26.58 26.38
CA ASP A 10 2.82 -26.99 24.97
C ASP A 10 1.85 -26.17 24.10
N LEU A 11 0.68 -25.84 24.64
CA LEU A 11 -0.30 -24.99 23.99
C LEU A 11 0.20 -23.54 23.83
N ASN A 12 0.91 -23.00 24.81
CA ASN A 12 1.50 -21.66 24.73
C ASN A 12 2.59 -21.56 23.66
N SER A 13 3.42 -22.59 23.51
CA SER A 13 4.43 -22.66 22.44
C SER A 13 3.78 -22.66 21.07
N TYR A 14 2.70 -23.41 20.91
CA TYR A 14 1.94 -23.52 19.68
C TYR A 14 1.37 -22.14 19.23
N PHE A 15 0.75 -21.41 20.15
CA PHE A 15 0.22 -20.06 19.83
C PHE A 15 1.29 -19.02 19.61
N ASN A 16 2.46 -19.15 20.19
CA ASN A 16 3.58 -18.26 19.89
C ASN A 16 4.09 -18.45 18.46
N ASN A 17 4.06 -19.67 17.93
CA ASN A 17 4.39 -19.94 16.54
C ASN A 17 3.36 -19.31 15.60
N ILE A 18 2.07 -19.44 15.89
CA ILE A 18 0.99 -18.78 15.11
C ILE A 18 1.22 -17.27 15.03
N TYR A 19 1.51 -16.62 16.14
CA TYR A 19 1.80 -15.19 16.15
C TYR A 19 3.02 -14.84 15.29
N ALA A 20 4.10 -15.58 15.41
CA ALA A 20 5.32 -15.34 14.64
C ALA A 20 5.09 -15.48 13.13
N ASP A 21 4.36 -16.52 12.71
CA ASP A 21 4.04 -16.79 11.32
C ASP A 21 3.12 -15.71 10.74
N ALA A 22 2.12 -15.26 11.49
CA ALA A 22 1.22 -14.18 11.08
C ALA A 22 1.97 -12.84 10.91
N VAL A 23 2.86 -12.49 11.85
CA VAL A 23 3.70 -11.27 11.75
C VAL A 23 4.65 -11.35 10.55
N PHE A 24 5.23 -12.52 10.30
CA PHE A 24 6.10 -12.74 9.14
C PHE A 24 5.32 -12.52 7.84
N THR A 25 4.15 -13.15 7.69
CA THR A 25 3.30 -13.02 6.50
C THR A 25 2.85 -11.57 6.28
N LEU A 26 2.44 -10.86 7.33
CA LEU A 26 2.08 -9.45 7.25
C LEU A 26 3.21 -8.59 6.69
N ARG A 27 4.43 -8.81 7.17
CA ARG A 27 5.61 -8.02 6.74
C ARG A 27 6.06 -8.33 5.32
N GLU A 28 5.90 -9.56 4.88
CA GLU A 28 6.30 -9.98 3.54
C GLU A 28 5.33 -9.48 2.46
N GLN A 29 4.05 -9.41 2.75
CA GLN A 29 3.01 -9.14 1.75
C GLN A 29 2.65 -7.66 1.57
N THR A 30 2.98 -6.77 2.52
CA THR A 30 2.65 -5.34 2.38
C THR A 30 3.60 -4.61 1.45
N LEU A 31 3.14 -4.24 0.26
CA LEU A 31 3.86 -3.39 -0.69
C LEU A 31 3.67 -1.90 -0.38
N GLY A 32 2.43 -1.46 -0.19
CA GLY A 32 2.06 -0.05 -0.04
C GLY A 32 2.79 0.62 1.10
N VAL A 33 2.92 -0.05 2.26
CA VAL A 33 3.65 0.46 3.44
C VAL A 33 5.12 0.77 3.14
N ARG A 34 5.75 0.04 2.19
CA ARG A 34 7.17 0.23 1.82
C ARG A 34 7.37 1.43 0.90
N LEU A 35 6.35 1.80 0.13
CA LEU A 35 6.44 2.83 -0.90
C LEU A 35 6.01 4.22 -0.41
N VAL A 36 5.33 4.30 0.74
CA VAL A 36 4.82 5.55 1.31
C VAL A 36 5.66 6.05 2.49
N LYS A 37 5.45 7.31 2.89
CA LYS A 37 6.11 7.87 4.07
C LYS A 37 5.55 7.25 5.34
N LYS A 38 6.38 6.49 6.07
CA LYS A 38 6.02 5.83 7.32
C LYS A 38 6.33 6.70 8.53
N PHE A 39 5.37 6.76 9.47
CA PHE A 39 5.51 7.31 10.82
C PHE A 39 5.27 6.19 11.84
N THR A 40 5.99 6.21 12.96
CA THR A 40 5.89 5.19 14.03
C THR A 40 5.91 5.80 15.42
N ASP A 41 5.89 7.13 15.53
CA ASP A 41 5.96 7.90 16.77
C ASP A 41 4.59 8.26 17.34
N GLY A 42 3.52 7.94 16.62
CA GLY A 42 2.14 8.16 17.08
C GLY A 42 1.72 7.17 18.17
N ARG A 43 0.83 7.60 19.05
CA ARG A 43 0.29 6.77 20.15
C ARG A 43 -1.22 6.87 20.22
N GLY A 44 -1.84 5.72 20.46
CA GLY A 44 -3.29 5.63 20.68
C GLY A 44 -4.09 6.17 19.48
N ASP A 45 -5.28 6.65 19.78
CA ASP A 45 -6.29 7.06 18.80
C ASP A 45 -6.24 8.55 18.44
N GLN A 46 -5.17 9.26 18.82
CA GLN A 46 -5.02 10.67 18.48
C GLN A 46 -4.76 10.85 16.99
N THR A 47 -5.50 11.76 16.36
CA THR A 47 -5.28 12.13 14.96
C THR A 47 -3.90 12.77 14.78
N ARG A 48 -3.23 12.45 13.67
CA ARG A 48 -1.99 13.12 13.27
C ARG A 48 -2.29 14.24 12.30
N THR A 49 -1.87 15.44 12.65
CA THR A 49 -1.92 16.56 11.72
C THR A 49 -0.62 16.67 10.92
N LEU A 50 -0.74 16.66 9.61
CA LEU A 50 0.36 16.84 8.68
C LEU A 50 0.35 18.28 8.17
N THR A 51 1.46 18.97 8.32
CA THR A 51 1.58 20.39 7.98
C THR A 51 2.53 20.61 6.81
N SER A 52 2.37 21.72 6.11
CA SER A 52 3.27 22.19 5.05
C SER A 52 3.63 23.63 5.30
N TYR A 53 4.79 24.05 4.79
CA TYR A 53 5.18 25.44 4.71
C TYR A 53 4.85 26.03 3.33
N PRO A 54 4.54 27.32 3.22
CA PRO A 54 4.34 27.96 1.94
C PRO A 54 5.63 27.97 1.11
N SER A 55 5.49 27.89 -0.19
CA SER A 55 6.63 28.12 -1.10
C SER A 55 6.95 29.62 -1.15
N VAL A 56 8.24 29.93 -1.09
CA VAL A 56 8.70 31.32 -1.26
C VAL A 56 8.97 31.57 -2.74
N THR A 57 8.36 32.62 -3.28
CA THR A 57 8.62 33.09 -4.65
C THR A 57 9.57 34.26 -4.58
N PRO A 58 10.78 34.17 -5.16
CA PRO A 58 11.67 35.30 -5.25
C PRO A 58 11.07 36.40 -6.17
N VAL A 59 11.24 37.63 -5.79
CA VAL A 59 10.85 38.80 -6.58
C VAL A 59 12.10 39.62 -6.84
N GLU A 60 12.22 40.17 -8.04
CA GLU A 60 13.29 41.08 -8.39
C GLU A 60 13.07 42.42 -7.67
N VAL A 61 14.10 42.92 -7.01
CA VAL A 61 14.07 44.18 -6.26
C VAL A 61 15.08 45.12 -6.90
N ALA A 62 14.67 46.35 -7.19
CA ALA A 62 15.56 47.40 -7.71
C ALA A 62 16.53 47.86 -6.62
N GLU A 63 17.68 48.43 -7.03
CA GLU A 63 18.81 48.81 -6.15
C GLU A 63 18.44 49.72 -4.98
N THR A 64 17.33 50.45 -5.08
CA THR A 64 16.87 51.44 -4.08
C THR A 64 15.52 51.11 -3.45
N GLU A 65 14.96 49.94 -3.71
CA GLU A 65 13.65 49.52 -3.21
C GLU A 65 13.77 48.49 -2.08
N ASP A 66 12.98 48.70 -1.03
CA ASP A 66 12.80 47.71 0.00
C ASP A 66 11.86 46.59 -0.45
N PHE A 67 12.10 45.38 0.02
CA PHE A 67 11.24 44.23 -0.25
C PHE A 67 9.87 44.41 0.43
N ALA A 68 8.87 44.85 -0.34
CA ALA A 68 7.57 45.27 0.19
C ALA A 68 6.62 44.15 0.59
N ALA A 69 6.87 42.87 0.21
CA ALA A 69 5.96 41.78 0.45
C ALA A 69 6.66 40.51 0.93
N PRO A 70 7.15 40.44 2.18
CA PRO A 70 7.76 39.22 2.73
C PRO A 70 6.69 38.12 2.84
N THR A 71 7.05 36.93 2.38
CA THR A 71 6.18 35.75 2.54
C THR A 71 6.12 35.36 4.01
N ARG A 72 4.93 35.34 4.59
CA ARG A 72 4.72 34.83 5.94
C ARG A 72 4.95 33.32 5.99
N PHE A 73 5.93 32.89 6.78
CA PHE A 73 6.38 31.50 6.83
C PHE A 73 5.69 30.73 7.97
N ASP A 74 4.36 30.62 7.87
CA ASP A 74 3.54 29.90 8.84
C ASP A 74 3.25 28.49 8.37
N LYS A 75 3.10 27.57 9.33
CA LYS A 75 2.63 26.19 9.04
C LYS A 75 1.16 26.21 8.68
N SER A 76 0.81 25.65 7.54
CA SER A 76 -0.57 25.35 7.15
C SER A 76 -0.89 23.87 7.36
N LEU A 77 -2.09 23.56 7.84
CA LEU A 77 -2.61 22.20 7.89
C LEU A 77 -2.83 21.72 6.46
N LEU A 78 -2.24 20.58 6.12
CA LEU A 78 -2.37 19.99 4.79
C LEU A 78 -3.27 18.76 4.80
N ALA A 79 -3.10 17.87 5.80
CA ALA A 79 -3.91 16.68 5.96
C ALA A 79 -4.00 16.26 7.42
N THR A 80 -5.03 15.50 7.76
CA THR A 80 -5.21 14.87 9.07
C THR A 80 -5.37 13.38 8.87
N LEU A 81 -4.53 12.58 9.52
CA LEU A 81 -4.63 11.13 9.53
C LEU A 81 -5.41 10.70 10.76
N THR A 82 -6.52 10.00 10.55
CA THR A 82 -7.35 9.44 11.61
C THR A 82 -7.03 7.96 11.76
N PRO A 83 -6.66 7.49 12.96
CA PRO A 83 -6.40 6.08 13.18
C PRO A 83 -7.65 5.23 12.97
N ILE A 84 -7.43 4.04 12.41
CA ILE A 84 -8.43 2.99 12.26
C ILE A 84 -7.89 1.70 12.84
N GLU A 85 -8.74 0.92 13.49
CA GLU A 85 -8.40 -0.41 13.98
C GLU A 85 -9.04 -1.44 13.05
N GLU A 86 -8.20 -2.27 12.45
CA GLU A 86 -8.65 -3.41 11.64
C GLU A 86 -8.49 -4.68 12.46
N MET A 87 -9.49 -5.55 12.40
CA MET A 87 -9.52 -6.80 13.13
C MET A 87 -9.91 -7.94 12.20
N ALA A 88 -9.19 -9.05 12.31
CA ALA A 88 -9.53 -10.32 11.69
C ALA A 88 -9.70 -11.38 12.77
N GLN A 89 -10.69 -12.26 12.64
CA GLN A 89 -11.00 -13.32 13.60
C GLN A 89 -11.14 -14.66 12.91
N ILE A 90 -10.54 -15.69 13.51
CA ILE A 90 -10.74 -17.10 13.14
C ILE A 90 -11.17 -17.87 14.38
N ILE A 91 -12.15 -18.75 14.22
CA ILE A 91 -12.64 -19.64 15.28
C ILE A 91 -12.25 -21.07 14.94
N LEU A 92 -11.43 -21.69 15.81
CA LEU A 92 -10.98 -23.08 15.70
C LEU A 92 -11.68 -23.93 16.75
N THR A 93 -12.51 -24.87 16.33
CA THR A 93 -13.14 -25.83 17.23
C THR A 93 -12.16 -26.94 17.63
N ASP A 94 -12.28 -27.48 18.85
CA ASP A 94 -11.44 -28.59 19.32
C ASP A 94 -11.50 -29.78 18.37
N ARG A 95 -12.69 -30.11 17.89
CA ARG A 95 -12.91 -31.19 16.93
C ARG A 95 -12.15 -30.98 15.62
N ARG A 96 -12.05 -29.72 15.14
CA ARG A 96 -11.27 -29.40 13.94
C ARG A 96 -9.79 -29.63 14.17
N ILE A 97 -9.25 -29.14 15.29
CA ILE A 97 -7.84 -29.29 15.67
C ILE A 97 -7.46 -30.79 15.83
N GLU A 98 -8.36 -31.59 16.41
CA GLU A 98 -8.12 -33.02 16.61
C GLU A 98 -8.22 -33.87 15.34
N THR A 99 -9.02 -33.43 14.37
CA THR A 99 -9.34 -34.23 13.17
C THR A 99 -8.48 -33.83 11.98
N ASP A 100 -7.87 -32.63 12.00
CA ASP A 100 -7.11 -32.12 10.88
C ASP A 100 -5.79 -32.87 10.72
N GLN A 101 -5.52 -33.36 9.51
CA GLN A 101 -4.24 -33.98 9.14
C GLN A 101 -3.15 -32.93 8.83
N GLN A 102 -3.55 -31.69 8.60
CA GLN A 102 -2.67 -30.53 8.45
C GLN A 102 -2.73 -29.70 9.73
N ASP A 103 -1.74 -28.87 9.94
CA ASP A 103 -1.72 -27.97 11.09
C ASP A 103 -2.67 -26.77 10.88
N ALA A 104 -3.94 -26.95 11.25
CA ALA A 104 -4.99 -25.95 11.12
C ALA A 104 -4.62 -24.60 11.77
N ALA A 105 -3.73 -24.59 12.76
CA ALA A 105 -3.34 -23.35 13.39
C ALA A 105 -2.23 -22.62 12.61
N SER A 106 -1.33 -23.34 11.98
CA SER A 106 -0.34 -22.75 11.08
C SER A 106 -1.06 -22.09 9.88
N ASP A 107 -2.01 -22.81 9.27
CA ASP A 107 -2.81 -22.26 8.17
C ASP A 107 -3.61 -21.02 8.61
N ALA A 108 -4.23 -21.07 9.80
CA ALA A 108 -4.95 -19.93 10.36
C ALA A 108 -4.04 -18.71 10.61
N SER A 109 -2.78 -18.93 11.00
CA SER A 109 -1.82 -17.83 11.21
C SER A 109 -1.47 -17.11 9.91
N ILE A 110 -1.24 -17.88 8.86
CA ILE A 110 -0.92 -17.35 7.53
C ILE A 110 -2.10 -16.53 7.00
N GLU A 111 -3.31 -17.07 7.09
CA GLU A 111 -4.54 -16.39 6.63
C GLU A 111 -4.82 -15.09 7.42
N LEU A 112 -4.62 -15.09 8.75
CA LEU A 112 -4.77 -13.88 9.56
C LEU A 112 -3.76 -12.79 9.18
N GLY A 113 -2.52 -13.19 8.94
CA GLY A 113 -1.47 -12.26 8.50
C GLY A 113 -1.74 -11.73 7.08
N ALA A 114 -2.08 -12.63 6.15
CA ALA A 114 -2.38 -12.29 4.76
C ALA A 114 -3.59 -11.35 4.64
N GLY A 115 -4.68 -11.65 5.35
CA GLY A 115 -5.90 -10.83 5.30
C GLY A 115 -5.69 -9.41 5.83
N LEU A 116 -4.90 -9.25 6.91
CA LEU A 116 -4.56 -7.92 7.40
C LEU A 116 -3.59 -7.18 6.47
N ALA A 117 -2.63 -7.89 5.86
CA ALA A 117 -1.72 -7.31 4.88
C ALA A 117 -2.46 -6.77 3.67
N ASP A 118 -3.34 -7.58 3.11
CA ASP A 118 -4.19 -7.25 1.97
C ASP A 118 -5.05 -6.01 2.27
N LYS A 119 -5.68 -5.97 3.44
CA LYS A 119 -6.49 -4.84 3.88
C LYS A 119 -5.68 -3.55 4.01
N VAL A 120 -4.48 -3.62 4.58
CA VAL A 120 -3.59 -2.45 4.70
C VAL A 120 -3.18 -1.93 3.34
N ASP A 121 -2.81 -2.81 2.42
CA ASP A 121 -2.42 -2.40 1.06
C ASP A 121 -3.60 -1.83 0.28
N THR A 122 -4.76 -2.46 0.32
CA THR A 122 -6.00 -1.93 -0.27
C THR A 122 -6.31 -0.52 0.25
N ASN A 123 -6.19 -0.29 1.56
CA ASN A 123 -6.45 1.01 2.16
C ASN A 123 -5.42 2.07 1.76
N ILE A 124 -4.15 1.69 1.57
CA ILE A 124 -3.10 2.62 1.11
C ILE A 124 -3.26 2.92 -0.37
N LEU A 125 -3.41 1.89 -1.21
CA LEU A 125 -3.51 2.03 -2.66
C LEU A 125 -4.84 2.67 -3.08
N GLY A 126 -5.91 2.49 -2.31
CA GLY A 126 -7.19 3.17 -2.47
C GLY A 126 -7.13 4.70 -2.36
N ASN A 127 -6.00 5.27 -1.88
CA ASN A 127 -5.81 6.72 -1.90
C ASN A 127 -5.38 7.28 -3.27
N PHE A 128 -5.14 6.45 -4.29
CA PHE A 128 -4.70 6.92 -5.60
C PHE A 128 -5.70 7.84 -6.28
N ASN A 129 -7.00 7.60 -6.12
CA ASN A 129 -8.06 8.46 -6.62
C ASN A 129 -8.10 9.85 -5.98
N SER A 130 -7.45 10.03 -4.82
CA SER A 130 -7.36 11.31 -4.09
C SER A 130 -6.11 12.13 -4.45
N LEU A 131 -5.27 11.65 -5.35
CA LEU A 131 -4.09 12.39 -5.83
C LEU A 131 -4.51 13.45 -6.83
N THR A 132 -4.09 14.70 -6.60
CA THR A 132 -4.52 15.88 -7.39
C THR A 132 -3.40 16.51 -8.21
N GLY A 133 -2.23 15.87 -8.31
CA GLY A 133 -1.13 16.38 -9.13
C GLY A 133 -1.43 16.36 -10.63
N GLY A 134 -2.38 15.56 -11.04
CA GLY A 134 -2.92 15.41 -12.39
C GLY A 134 -3.67 14.09 -12.53
N THR A 135 -4.55 14.04 -13.52
CA THR A 135 -5.26 12.82 -13.93
C THR A 135 -4.89 12.52 -15.38
N VAL A 136 -4.53 11.30 -15.67
CA VAL A 136 -4.18 10.82 -17.00
C VAL A 136 -5.04 9.61 -17.33
N GLY A 137 -5.42 9.48 -18.59
CA GLY A 137 -6.35 8.46 -19.04
C GLY A 137 -7.81 8.90 -18.92
N ALA A 138 -8.71 8.01 -19.18
CA ALA A 138 -10.15 8.19 -19.08
C ALA A 138 -10.84 6.86 -18.85
N SER A 139 -12.02 6.90 -18.22
CA SER A 139 -12.86 5.71 -18.01
C SER A 139 -13.11 4.97 -19.33
N GLY A 140 -13.03 3.66 -19.29
CA GLY A 140 -13.20 2.77 -20.44
C GLY A 140 -12.07 2.83 -21.48
N SER A 141 -10.95 3.47 -21.18
CA SER A 141 -9.82 3.58 -22.09
C SER A 141 -8.73 2.59 -21.73
N THR A 142 -8.28 1.82 -22.71
CA THR A 142 -7.16 0.86 -22.56
C THR A 142 -5.87 1.58 -22.14
N MET A 143 -5.12 1.00 -21.22
CA MET A 143 -3.84 1.55 -20.76
C MET A 143 -2.82 1.61 -21.90
N THR A 144 -2.13 2.75 -22.04
CA THR A 144 -1.12 2.97 -23.08
C THR A 144 0.18 3.54 -22.53
N TRP A 145 1.27 3.34 -23.22
CA TRP A 145 2.56 3.97 -22.90
C TRP A 145 2.49 5.49 -22.90
N SER A 146 1.61 6.07 -23.71
CA SER A 146 1.37 7.52 -23.73
C SER A 146 0.88 8.02 -22.38
N TYR A 147 -0.01 7.30 -21.70
CA TYR A 147 -0.50 7.66 -20.37
C TYR A 147 0.61 7.61 -19.32
N PHE A 148 1.44 6.56 -19.36
CA PHE A 148 2.58 6.45 -18.44
C PHE A 148 3.55 7.64 -18.60
N TYR A 149 3.96 7.94 -19.84
CA TYR A 149 4.86 9.06 -20.10
C TYR A 149 4.23 10.42 -19.82
N ALA A 150 2.92 10.59 -20.06
CA ALA A 150 2.19 11.80 -19.71
C ALA A 150 2.20 12.03 -18.19
N ALA A 151 1.91 11.00 -17.41
CA ALA A 151 1.94 11.06 -15.94
C ALA A 151 3.36 11.41 -15.43
N ALA A 152 4.40 10.76 -15.93
CA ALA A 152 5.78 11.09 -15.59
C ALA A 152 6.17 12.53 -15.98
N SER A 153 5.65 13.05 -17.09
CA SER A 153 5.87 14.43 -17.54
C SER A 153 5.18 15.45 -16.65
N ILE A 154 3.97 15.15 -16.17
CA ILE A 154 3.23 15.96 -15.20
C ILE A 154 3.99 16.05 -13.88
N MET A 155 4.53 14.92 -13.38
CA MET A 155 5.39 14.90 -12.19
C MET A 155 6.59 15.84 -12.32
N ARG A 156 7.25 15.86 -13.48
CA ARG A 156 8.35 16.76 -13.79
C ARG A 156 7.90 18.23 -13.84
N LYS A 157 6.76 18.51 -14.51
CA LYS A 157 6.16 19.85 -14.56
C LYS A 157 5.87 20.36 -13.15
N ASN A 158 5.35 19.54 -12.29
CA ASN A 158 5.04 19.86 -10.89
C ASN A 158 6.29 19.94 -10.01
N LYS A 159 7.50 19.72 -10.56
CA LYS A 159 8.79 19.77 -9.86
C LYS A 159 8.83 18.85 -8.64
N VAL A 160 8.16 17.70 -8.72
CA VAL A 160 8.15 16.72 -7.62
C VAL A 160 9.53 16.10 -7.47
N PRO A 161 10.10 16.06 -6.25
CA PRO A 161 11.40 15.45 -6.04
C PRO A 161 11.36 13.93 -6.27
N ARG A 162 12.51 13.35 -6.61
CA ARG A 162 12.66 11.90 -6.69
C ARG A 162 12.92 11.32 -5.29
N PRO A 163 12.70 10.01 -5.03
CA PRO A 163 12.32 8.97 -5.97
C PRO A 163 10.85 9.04 -6.38
N TRP A 164 10.52 8.42 -7.52
CA TRP A 164 9.16 8.25 -8.01
C TRP A 164 8.84 6.77 -8.15
N TYR A 165 7.73 6.38 -7.59
CA TYR A 165 7.19 5.04 -7.66
C TYR A 165 5.93 5.03 -8.49
N CYS A 166 5.74 3.97 -9.25
CA CYS A 166 4.49 3.67 -9.94
C CYS A 166 3.96 2.36 -9.40
N VAL A 167 2.74 2.35 -8.90
CA VAL A 167 2.02 1.09 -8.64
C VAL A 167 0.90 0.99 -9.66
N MET A 168 0.89 -0.14 -10.35
CA MET A 168 0.01 -0.38 -11.49
C MET A 168 -0.82 -1.62 -11.26
N HIS A 169 -2.11 -1.55 -11.64
CA HIS A 169 -2.97 -2.70 -11.67
C HIS A 169 -2.47 -3.77 -12.67
N PRO A 170 -2.57 -5.07 -12.40
CA PRO A 170 -2.06 -6.13 -13.27
C PRO A 170 -2.59 -6.07 -14.71
N TYR A 171 -3.85 -5.71 -14.91
CA TYR A 171 -4.43 -5.61 -16.26
C TYR A 171 -3.89 -4.41 -17.04
N HIS A 172 -3.64 -3.28 -16.39
CA HIS A 172 -2.96 -2.15 -17.02
C HIS A 172 -1.54 -2.52 -17.47
N TYR A 173 -0.84 -3.33 -16.67
CA TYR A 173 0.48 -3.81 -17.05
C TYR A 173 0.41 -4.79 -18.22
N HIS A 174 -0.59 -5.67 -18.25
CA HIS A 174 -0.84 -6.56 -19.38
C HIS A 174 -1.04 -5.76 -20.67
N ASP A 175 -1.86 -4.71 -20.66
CA ASP A 175 -2.11 -3.86 -21.83
C ASP A 175 -0.85 -3.20 -22.34
N LEU A 176 0.01 -2.72 -21.43
CA LEU A 176 1.33 -2.19 -21.81
C LEU A 176 2.21 -3.27 -22.46
N GLY A 177 2.15 -4.51 -21.95
CA GLY A 177 2.84 -5.66 -22.53
C GLY A 177 2.38 -5.98 -23.95
N VAL A 178 1.06 -6.02 -24.16
CA VAL A 178 0.45 -6.22 -25.48
C VAL A 178 0.82 -5.08 -26.44
N ALA A 179 0.74 -3.83 -25.97
CA ALA A 179 1.14 -2.68 -26.78
C ALA A 179 2.63 -2.72 -27.16
N ALA A 180 3.49 -3.23 -26.29
CA ALA A 180 4.91 -3.43 -26.56
C ALA A 180 5.14 -4.57 -27.57
N ALA A 181 4.38 -5.66 -27.49
CA ALA A 181 4.49 -6.80 -28.39
C ALA A 181 3.99 -6.49 -29.80
N THR A 182 2.94 -5.67 -29.92
CA THR A 182 2.31 -5.31 -31.21
C THR A 182 2.94 -4.09 -31.88
N GLY A 183 3.58 -3.22 -31.11
CA GLY A 183 4.22 -1.98 -31.61
C GLY A 183 5.70 -2.19 -31.92
N ALA A 184 6.10 -1.97 -33.18
CA ALA A 184 7.49 -2.03 -33.64
C ALA A 184 8.47 -1.06 -32.90
N THR A 185 8.05 -0.43 -31.85
CA THR A 185 8.76 0.69 -31.19
C THR A 185 9.60 0.25 -29.99
N VAL A 186 9.50 -0.99 -29.53
CA VAL A 186 10.24 -1.48 -28.35
C VAL A 186 11.26 -2.58 -28.72
N THR A 187 11.81 -2.52 -29.91
CA THR A 187 12.82 -3.48 -30.42
C THR A 187 14.14 -3.45 -29.63
N ASN A 188 14.32 -2.57 -28.66
CA ASN A 188 15.59 -2.37 -27.96
C ASN A 188 15.52 -2.46 -26.43
N ALA A 189 14.55 -3.18 -25.87
CA ALA A 189 14.53 -3.43 -24.43
C ALA A 189 14.57 -4.93 -24.11
N PRO A 190 15.69 -5.64 -24.40
CA PRO A 190 15.85 -7.04 -23.99
C PRO A 190 15.86 -7.20 -22.46
N GLN A 191 16.12 -6.14 -21.71
CA GLN A 191 16.05 -6.11 -20.24
C GLN A 191 14.62 -6.24 -19.69
N PHE A 192 13.59 -5.92 -20.50
CA PHE A 192 12.21 -6.01 -20.09
C PHE A 192 11.71 -7.45 -19.94
N GLN A 193 12.24 -8.39 -20.70
CA GLN A 193 11.78 -9.78 -20.72
C GLN A 193 12.29 -10.59 -19.52
N ASP A 194 13.49 -10.33 -19.02
CA ASP A 194 14.07 -11.06 -17.88
C ASP A 194 13.59 -10.51 -16.52
N GLU A 195 13.19 -9.25 -16.46
CA GLU A 195 12.79 -8.58 -15.23
C GLU A 195 11.30 -8.70 -14.92
N VAL A 196 10.47 -8.98 -15.93
CA VAL A 196 9.02 -9.26 -15.83
C VAL A 196 8.72 -10.45 -14.90
N MET A 197 9.70 -11.32 -14.66
CA MET A 197 9.55 -12.53 -13.85
C MET A 197 9.86 -12.34 -12.36
N ARG A 198 10.19 -11.12 -11.93
CA ARG A 198 10.48 -10.84 -10.52
C ARG A 198 9.25 -10.28 -9.82
N GLN A 199 8.95 -10.83 -8.66
CA GLN A 199 7.84 -10.40 -7.81
C GLN A 199 7.78 -8.87 -7.68
N TRP A 200 6.66 -8.25 -8.09
CA TRP A 200 6.19 -6.89 -7.79
C TRP A 200 7.02 -5.74 -8.41
N TYR A 201 8.34 -5.85 -8.46
CA TYR A 201 9.20 -4.87 -9.10
C TYR A 201 9.52 -5.29 -10.52
N VAL A 202 9.13 -4.47 -11.47
CA VAL A 202 9.28 -4.75 -12.91
C VAL A 202 10.54 -4.10 -13.48
N GLY A 203 10.97 -2.99 -12.89
CA GLY A 203 12.11 -2.24 -13.38
C GLY A 203 11.90 -0.73 -13.33
N THR A 204 12.87 0.02 -13.81
CA THR A 204 12.83 1.49 -13.85
C THR A 204 12.59 1.99 -15.26
N ILE A 205 11.46 2.65 -15.49
CA ILE A 205 11.08 3.23 -16.78
C ILE A 205 10.98 4.74 -16.65
N ALA A 206 11.64 5.50 -17.51
CA ALA A 206 11.69 6.96 -17.48
C ALA A 206 12.15 7.54 -16.12
N GLY A 207 12.84 6.74 -15.31
CA GLY A 207 13.27 7.09 -13.95
C GLY A 207 12.17 7.01 -12.91
N VAL A 208 11.17 6.15 -13.16
CA VAL A 208 10.10 5.75 -12.25
C VAL A 208 10.25 4.26 -11.99
N ASP A 209 10.31 3.86 -10.73
CA ASP A 209 10.35 2.44 -10.35
C ASP A 209 8.93 1.88 -10.41
N LEU A 210 8.72 0.84 -11.22
CA LEU A 210 7.42 0.25 -11.50
C LEU A 210 7.19 -0.99 -10.65
N PHE A 211 6.06 -1.01 -9.98
CA PHE A 211 5.53 -2.14 -9.19
C PHE A 211 4.16 -2.53 -9.72
N ILE A 212 3.79 -3.80 -9.53
CA ILE A 212 2.47 -4.33 -9.89
C ILE A 212 1.81 -4.84 -8.63
N ASP A 213 0.56 -4.44 -8.40
CA ASP A 213 -0.22 -4.91 -7.26
C ASP A 213 -1.70 -5.00 -7.65
N GLY A 214 -2.34 -6.12 -7.28
CA GLY A 214 -3.77 -6.34 -7.51
C GLY A 214 -4.69 -5.59 -6.53
N ASN A 215 -4.12 -4.98 -5.47
CA ASN A 215 -4.89 -4.23 -4.47
C ASN A 215 -5.15 -2.77 -4.88
N CYS A 216 -4.81 -2.40 -6.12
CA CYS A 216 -5.23 -1.12 -6.68
C CYS A 216 -6.76 -1.03 -6.70
N GLU A 217 -7.32 0.14 -6.34
CA GLU A 217 -8.77 0.37 -6.32
C GLU A 217 -9.36 0.18 -7.71
N GLU A 218 -10.47 -0.57 -7.76
CA GLU A 218 -11.29 -0.80 -8.95
C GLU A 218 -12.71 -0.28 -8.70
N ASP A 219 -13.31 0.35 -9.70
CA ASP A 219 -14.73 0.74 -9.66
C ASP A 219 -15.67 -0.22 -10.43
N GLY A 220 -15.13 -1.37 -10.85
CA GLY A 220 -15.83 -2.40 -11.63
C GLY A 220 -15.73 -2.21 -13.15
N THR A 221 -15.25 -1.08 -13.63
CA THR A 221 -14.98 -0.78 -15.05
C THR A 221 -13.54 -0.37 -15.24
N ASP A 222 -13.03 0.43 -14.32
CA ASP A 222 -11.69 1.02 -14.37
C ASP A 222 -10.91 0.71 -13.10
N ALA A 223 -9.58 0.76 -13.17
CA ALA A 223 -8.72 0.78 -12.00
C ALA A 223 -7.90 2.07 -11.93
N TYR A 224 -7.47 2.36 -10.71
CA TYR A 224 -6.65 3.51 -10.40
C TYR A 224 -5.21 3.06 -10.16
N SER A 225 -4.33 3.35 -11.10
CA SER A 225 -2.88 3.27 -10.94
C SER A 225 -2.32 4.67 -10.64
N ALA A 226 -1.14 4.78 -10.07
CA ALA A 226 -0.57 6.09 -9.80
C ALA A 226 0.96 6.12 -9.93
N ILE A 227 1.48 7.30 -10.34
CA ILE A 227 2.89 7.66 -10.18
C ILE A 227 2.98 8.68 -9.05
N PHE A 228 3.75 8.39 -8.02
CA PHE A 228 3.83 9.23 -6.84
C PHE A 228 5.22 9.28 -6.21
N ASN A 229 5.44 10.30 -5.39
CA ASN A 229 6.59 10.35 -4.48
C ASN A 229 6.18 9.75 -3.11
N PRO A 230 7.07 9.09 -2.38
CA PRO A 230 6.75 8.55 -1.04
C PRO A 230 6.05 9.53 -0.10
N SER A 231 6.36 10.82 -0.20
CA SER A 231 5.73 11.86 0.63
C SER A 231 4.38 12.34 0.09
N ALA A 232 3.86 11.77 -1.00
CA ALA A 232 2.50 12.05 -1.47
C ALA A 232 1.46 11.45 -0.52
N MET A 233 1.77 10.27 0.02
CA MET A 233 0.92 9.54 0.96
C MET A 233 1.68 9.26 2.26
N ALA A 234 0.94 9.01 3.33
CA ALA A 234 1.50 8.74 4.64
C ALA A 234 0.80 7.55 5.28
N PHE A 235 1.59 6.75 5.96
CA PHE A 235 1.16 5.64 6.79
C PHE A 235 1.70 5.85 8.20
N ASP A 236 0.84 5.83 9.21
CA ASP A 236 1.21 6.03 10.60
C ASP A 236 0.81 4.82 11.44
N LEU A 237 1.80 4.01 11.79
CA LEU A 237 1.61 2.84 12.62
C LEU A 237 1.44 3.27 14.08
N ARG A 238 0.29 2.96 14.67
CA ARG A 238 -0.05 3.32 16.06
C ARG A 238 0.17 2.17 17.02
N ARG A 239 -0.30 1.01 16.66
CA ARG A 239 -0.09 -0.24 17.38
C ARG A 239 0.24 -1.32 16.36
N ASP A 240 1.35 -2.00 16.57
CA ASP A 240 1.77 -3.11 15.73
C ASP A 240 0.81 -4.29 15.89
N TYR A 241 0.95 -5.26 15.02
CA TYR A 241 0.16 -6.48 15.03
C TYR A 241 0.05 -7.06 16.44
N ARG A 242 -1.17 -7.31 16.88
CA ARG A 242 -1.47 -7.92 18.17
C ARG A 242 -2.45 -9.06 17.95
N MET A 243 -2.14 -10.20 18.53
CA MET A 243 -3.01 -11.36 18.54
C MET A 243 -3.49 -11.64 19.95
N GLU A 244 -4.78 -11.78 20.11
CA GLU A 244 -5.45 -12.18 21.34
C GLU A 244 -6.22 -13.46 21.09
N ARG A 245 -6.22 -14.32 22.08
CA ARG A 245 -6.96 -15.58 22.05
C ARG A 245 -7.96 -15.64 23.18
N GLU A 246 -9.13 -16.16 22.87
CA GLU A 246 -10.16 -16.39 23.85
C GLU A 246 -10.67 -17.84 23.74
N ARG A 247 -10.94 -18.46 24.90
CA ARG A 247 -11.55 -19.78 24.98
C ARG A 247 -13.06 -19.65 25.17
N ASP A 248 -13.82 -20.00 24.15
CA ASP A 248 -15.27 -20.16 24.29
C ASP A 248 -15.59 -21.61 24.69
N ALA A 249 -15.82 -21.83 25.97
CA ALA A 249 -16.11 -23.16 26.52
C ALA A 249 -17.48 -23.69 26.04
N SER A 250 -18.42 -22.82 25.75
CA SER A 250 -19.76 -23.20 25.29
C SER A 250 -19.72 -23.73 23.85
N LYS A 251 -18.91 -23.14 23.01
CA LYS A 251 -18.67 -23.56 21.62
C LYS A 251 -17.61 -24.64 21.50
N ARG A 252 -16.85 -24.91 22.58
CA ARG A 252 -15.66 -25.80 22.56
C ARG A 252 -14.70 -25.37 21.43
N ALA A 253 -14.38 -24.09 21.42
CA ALA A 253 -13.59 -23.46 20.37
C ALA A 253 -12.59 -22.45 20.94
N TRP A 254 -11.54 -22.20 20.20
CA TRP A 254 -10.62 -21.09 20.42
C TRP A 254 -10.91 -19.99 19.40
N GLU A 255 -11.07 -18.78 19.88
CA GLU A 255 -11.19 -17.59 19.07
C GLU A 255 -9.83 -16.91 19.01
N LEU A 256 -9.30 -16.76 17.78
CA LEU A 256 -8.05 -16.07 17.49
C LEU A 256 -8.39 -14.72 16.89
N ASN A 257 -8.14 -13.65 17.65
CA ASN A 257 -8.40 -12.28 17.25
C ASN A 257 -7.08 -11.58 16.92
N SER A 258 -6.91 -11.11 15.71
CA SER A 258 -5.76 -10.32 15.31
C SER A 258 -6.17 -8.88 15.05
N THR A 259 -5.42 -7.93 15.59
CA THR A 259 -5.70 -6.50 15.46
C THR A 259 -4.48 -5.71 15.05
N LEU A 260 -4.72 -4.66 14.26
CA LEU A 260 -3.73 -3.69 13.83
C LEU A 260 -4.34 -2.29 13.92
N LEU A 261 -3.65 -1.34 14.55
CA LEU A 261 -4.09 0.05 14.65
C LEU A 261 -3.14 0.95 13.86
N TYR A 262 -3.64 1.60 12.84
CA TYR A 262 -2.87 2.48 11.97
C TYR A 262 -3.71 3.61 11.41
N ALA A 263 -3.05 4.61 10.86
CA ALA A 263 -3.70 5.67 10.08
C ALA A 263 -3.03 5.78 8.72
N HIS A 264 -3.80 6.04 7.69
CA HIS A 264 -3.30 6.25 6.34
C HIS A 264 -4.01 7.45 5.69
N GLY A 265 -3.43 7.95 4.62
CA GLY A 265 -4.06 9.01 3.86
C GLY A 265 -3.09 9.77 2.97
N VAL A 266 -3.63 10.70 2.20
CA VAL A 266 -2.86 11.55 1.31
C VAL A 266 -2.27 12.71 2.10
N TRP A 267 -0.95 12.90 2.02
CA TRP A 267 -0.26 14.02 2.65
C TRP A 267 -0.09 15.19 1.69
N ARG A 268 0.53 14.94 0.53
CA ARG A 268 0.76 15.95 -0.50
C ARG A 268 0.12 15.51 -1.80
N PRO A 269 -1.17 15.82 -2.00
CA PRO A 269 -1.93 15.30 -3.13
C PRO A 269 -1.37 15.72 -4.49
N THR A 270 -0.69 16.86 -4.57
CA THR A 270 -0.04 17.35 -5.80
C THR A 270 1.26 16.59 -6.16
N TRP A 271 1.77 15.74 -5.28
CA TRP A 271 2.99 14.95 -5.50
C TRP A 271 2.71 13.55 -6.03
N GLY A 272 1.51 13.31 -6.48
CA GLY A 272 1.09 12.11 -7.16
C GLY A 272 0.16 12.41 -8.33
N VAL A 273 0.25 11.59 -9.36
CA VAL A 273 -0.58 11.66 -10.58
C VAL A 273 -1.31 10.33 -10.71
N GLN A 274 -2.63 10.39 -10.76
CA GLN A 274 -3.46 9.21 -10.97
C GLN A 274 -3.54 8.86 -12.46
N ILE A 275 -3.60 7.57 -12.75
CA ILE A 275 -3.81 7.02 -14.08
C ILE A 275 -5.06 6.17 -14.03
N ILE A 276 -6.04 6.49 -14.84
CA ILE A 276 -7.33 5.78 -14.94
C ILE A 276 -7.35 5.04 -16.27
N ALA A 277 -7.61 3.74 -16.22
CA ALA A 277 -7.79 2.94 -17.42
C ALA A 277 -8.71 1.74 -17.17
N ASP A 278 -9.23 1.15 -18.23
CA ASP A 278 -10.12 -0.01 -18.22
C ASP A 278 -9.45 -1.25 -17.61
N VAL A 279 -10.23 -2.04 -16.88
CA VAL A 279 -9.84 -3.31 -16.28
C VAL A 279 -10.60 -4.50 -16.87
N THR A 280 -10.95 -4.43 -18.14
CA THR A 280 -11.53 -5.58 -18.84
C THR A 280 -10.58 -6.77 -18.74
N THR A 281 -11.14 -7.93 -18.35
CA THR A 281 -10.36 -9.16 -18.21
C THR A 281 -9.62 -9.47 -19.52
N PRO A 282 -8.29 -9.66 -19.49
CA PRO A 282 -7.50 -10.01 -20.65
C PRO A 282 -8.00 -11.32 -21.31
N VAL A 283 -8.08 -11.36 -22.63
CA VAL A 283 -8.57 -12.49 -23.43
C VAL A 283 -7.43 -13.17 -24.17
#